data_feb79877a72375b3e1307b04f869a020
#
_entry.id   feb79877a72375b3e1307b04f869a020
#
_cell.length_a   1.000
_cell.length_b   1.000
_cell.length_c   1.000
_cell.angle_alpha   90.00
_cell.angle_beta   90.00
_cell.angle_gamma   90.00
#
_symmetry.space_group_name_H-M   'P 1'
#
loop_
_entity.id
_entity.type
_entity.pdbx_description
1 polymer ?
#
loop_
_entity_poly.entity_id
_entity_poly.type
_entity_poly.pdbx_seq_one_letter_code
_entity_poly.pdbx_strand_id
1 'polypeptide(L)'
;MQEIISQIASLISKFNKENNLNLQIFLKGSYLFWKENFISRKPNDLDLGFVNCSFSQRQEFINFILQEKNAELIKKDDNLQILKINGFIIEFIVLETINKQFLKESQYKNIYELKIKYAFFQKITMIGYVLSPVFPHDSNKKMLSIIDDLNISWNILSKNPDNINYQSEKNFFQNSLWNSFFIYWFYNYDKMLDKYFDFLKLKSYNNYFDQSLKNYIYNFLTFIKEQFKDNLDFLDKILKNKLIYTNMMLNFLNFPSIPGFEKKYVEKLFADNIHKKTNGGYLSKNNKNNNVLFINHSDEVGGIAIAGEVFNQGTAYFDSGVFEIFDQNSEKINEISCVKVDNLVFSEEKSAKINRPNLKCLGIPENGIYQVLPKSEVKISGFTIFSRNQDNKISNILARILLDIDKNFDILLTTKAEIQLQGTKDFFVTNQVKKYKFLVNIDVCDDQNWDDEGIKIRVADTFTAHNIVFYNKIVEIFQKNSIPFRPYFGSGWTDITNFQNQNAITLSIPVSKIHSNSSLSLIKNFFFLLWICKEINDNIF
;
A
#
# COMPACT_ATOMS: atom_id res chain seq x y z
N MET A 1 4.74 35.71 2.94
CA MET A 1 4.20 34.47 2.34
C MET A 1 4.73 34.23 0.93
N GLN A 2 4.62 35.16 -0.01
CA GLN A 2 5.18 34.99 -1.37
C GLN A 2 6.71 34.74 -1.36
N GLU A 3 7.42 35.43 -0.50
CA GLU A 3 8.87 35.27 -0.30
C GLU A 3 9.23 33.84 0.17
N ILE A 4 8.47 33.30 1.14
CA ILE A 4 8.71 31.94 1.63
C ILE A 4 8.39 30.89 0.57
N ILE A 5 7.35 31.09 -0.27
CA ILE A 5 7.04 30.18 -1.37
C ILE A 5 8.15 30.23 -2.43
N SER A 6 8.67 31.42 -2.74
CA SER A 6 9.81 31.58 -3.64
C SER A 6 11.07 30.86 -3.12
N GLN A 7 11.30 30.95 -1.81
CA GLN A 7 12.40 30.23 -1.15
C GLN A 7 12.23 28.72 -1.26
N ILE A 8 11.02 28.19 -0.99
CA ILE A 8 10.72 26.76 -1.13
C ILE A 8 10.92 26.33 -2.59
N ALA A 9 10.46 27.11 -3.58
CA ALA A 9 10.68 26.82 -5.00
C ALA A 9 12.17 26.71 -5.38
N SER A 10 12.99 27.59 -4.78
CA SER A 10 14.45 27.55 -4.94
C SER A 10 15.05 26.27 -4.33
N LEU A 11 14.60 25.89 -3.12
CA LEU A 11 15.05 24.67 -2.45
C LEU A 11 14.67 23.41 -3.23
N ILE A 12 13.44 23.33 -3.78
CA ILE A 12 13.02 22.21 -4.65
C ILE A 12 13.91 22.16 -5.89
N SER A 13 14.17 23.31 -6.52
CA SER A 13 14.99 23.35 -7.74
C SER A 13 16.43 22.92 -7.47
N LYS A 14 16.99 23.29 -6.32
CA LYS A 14 18.32 22.88 -5.85
C LYS A 14 18.34 21.37 -5.58
N PHE A 15 17.40 20.86 -4.81
CA PHE A 15 17.27 19.43 -4.49
C PHE A 15 17.13 18.58 -5.74
N ASN A 16 16.25 18.97 -6.68
CA ASN A 16 16.06 18.27 -7.94
C ASN A 16 17.35 18.22 -8.80
N LYS A 17 18.11 19.31 -8.82
CA LYS A 17 19.37 19.37 -9.56
C LYS A 17 20.44 18.48 -8.94
N GLU A 18 20.59 18.51 -7.61
CA GLU A 18 21.62 17.74 -6.90
C GLU A 18 21.36 16.25 -6.95
N ASN A 19 20.10 15.81 -6.96
CA ASN A 19 19.71 14.41 -6.93
C ASN A 19 19.21 13.86 -8.28
N ASN A 20 19.24 14.67 -9.35
CA ASN A 20 18.69 14.31 -10.67
C ASN A 20 17.23 13.83 -10.60
N LEU A 21 16.40 14.56 -9.84
CA LEU A 21 15.00 14.25 -9.59
C LEU A 21 14.06 15.30 -10.20
N ASN A 22 12.76 15.01 -10.18
CA ASN A 22 11.69 15.93 -10.58
C ASN A 22 10.61 16.00 -9.49
N LEU A 23 11.03 16.27 -8.25
CA LEU A 23 10.11 16.44 -7.14
C LEU A 23 9.25 17.70 -7.36
N GLN A 24 7.96 17.57 -7.11
CA GLN A 24 6.97 18.62 -7.22
C GLN A 24 6.10 18.63 -5.97
N ILE A 25 5.66 19.83 -5.56
CA ILE A 25 4.75 20.00 -4.43
C ILE A 25 3.52 20.80 -4.85
N PHE A 26 2.49 20.76 -4.03
CA PHE A 26 1.32 21.63 -4.22
C PHE A 26 0.94 22.37 -2.94
N LEU A 27 0.47 23.58 -3.15
CA LEU A 27 -0.09 24.46 -2.13
C LEU A 27 -1.56 24.13 -1.92
N LYS A 28 -2.00 24.14 -0.65
CA LYS A 28 -3.39 23.91 -0.28
C LYS A 28 -3.79 24.76 0.93
N GLY A 29 -4.94 24.45 1.53
CA GLY A 29 -5.38 25.07 2.77
C GLY A 29 -5.80 26.53 2.65
N SER A 30 -5.73 27.24 3.76
CA SER A 30 -6.22 28.62 3.88
C SER A 30 -5.45 29.63 3.02
N TYR A 31 -4.21 29.30 2.65
CA TYR A 31 -3.42 30.16 1.75
C TYR A 31 -4.10 30.40 0.40
N LEU A 32 -4.69 29.38 -0.20
CA LEU A 32 -5.37 29.51 -1.51
C LEU A 32 -6.57 30.43 -1.43
N PHE A 33 -7.36 30.33 -0.37
CA PHE A 33 -8.52 31.21 -0.16
C PHE A 33 -8.10 32.67 0.07
N TRP A 34 -7.00 32.90 0.79
CA TRP A 34 -6.45 34.23 0.99
C TRP A 34 -5.87 34.82 -0.31
N LYS A 35 -5.12 34.02 -1.07
CA LYS A 35 -4.54 34.43 -2.36
C LYS A 35 -5.61 34.85 -3.37
N GLU A 36 -6.72 34.13 -3.43
CA GLU A 36 -7.84 34.40 -4.33
C GLU A 36 -8.81 35.46 -3.75
N ASN A 37 -8.43 36.12 -2.65
CA ASN A 37 -9.24 37.15 -1.95
C ASN A 37 -10.60 36.64 -1.42
N PHE A 38 -10.73 35.34 -1.15
CA PHE A 38 -11.93 34.78 -0.55
C PHE A 38 -11.99 35.03 0.95
N ILE A 39 -10.85 35.06 1.63
CA ILE A 39 -10.74 35.41 3.05
C ILE A 39 -9.77 36.58 3.24
N SER A 40 -10.10 37.47 4.17
CA SER A 40 -9.26 38.65 4.47
C SER A 40 -8.12 38.35 5.44
N ARG A 41 -8.28 37.33 6.30
CA ARG A 41 -7.25 36.96 7.28
C ARG A 41 -6.05 36.30 6.59
N LYS A 42 -4.86 36.80 6.87
CA LYS A 42 -3.64 36.13 6.41
C LYS A 42 -3.45 34.81 7.16
N PRO A 43 -3.18 33.68 6.44
CA PRO A 43 -2.85 32.43 7.08
C PRO A 43 -1.60 32.50 7.96
N ASN A 44 -1.57 31.73 9.04
CA ASN A 44 -0.42 31.63 9.93
C ASN A 44 0.58 30.56 9.49
N ASP A 45 0.13 29.65 8.66
CA ASP A 45 0.83 28.46 8.18
C ASP A 45 0.71 28.33 6.67
N LEU A 46 1.53 27.48 6.09
CA LEU A 46 1.51 27.11 4.68
C LEU A 46 1.41 25.59 4.58
N ASP A 47 0.26 25.11 4.15
CA ASP A 47 0.00 23.68 3.96
C ASP A 47 0.54 23.22 2.60
N LEU A 48 1.40 22.22 2.60
CA LEU A 48 2.02 21.63 1.41
C LEU A 48 1.77 20.13 1.33
N GLY A 49 1.53 19.66 0.12
CA GLY A 49 1.50 18.23 -0.21
C GLY A 49 2.45 17.92 -1.35
N PHE A 50 2.61 16.65 -1.67
CA PHE A 50 3.53 16.17 -2.71
C PHE A 50 2.78 15.68 -3.95
N VAL A 51 3.42 15.83 -5.12
CA VAL A 51 2.86 15.42 -6.42
C VAL A 51 3.70 14.27 -6.96
N ASN A 52 3.11 13.09 -7.09
CA ASN A 52 3.69 11.94 -7.81
C ASN A 52 5.19 11.69 -7.52
N CYS A 53 5.56 11.61 -6.25
CA CYS A 53 6.93 11.25 -5.84
C CYS A 53 6.90 10.13 -4.80
N SER A 54 8.00 9.39 -4.71
CA SER A 54 8.13 8.30 -3.76
C SER A 54 8.15 8.79 -2.30
N PHE A 55 7.86 7.89 -1.39
CA PHE A 55 7.88 8.21 0.04
C PHE A 55 9.28 8.62 0.51
N SER A 56 10.33 7.94 0.06
CA SER A 56 11.71 8.29 0.38
C SER A 56 12.08 9.67 -0.14
N GLN A 57 11.73 10.01 -1.38
CA GLN A 57 11.99 11.34 -1.94
C GLN A 57 11.38 12.46 -1.11
N ARG A 58 10.18 12.24 -0.55
CA ARG A 58 9.53 13.23 0.35
C ARG A 58 10.34 13.41 1.62
N GLN A 59 10.77 12.31 2.25
CA GLN A 59 11.59 12.36 3.47
C GLN A 59 12.96 12.98 3.21
N GLU A 60 13.61 12.61 2.13
CA GLU A 60 14.90 13.18 1.71
C GLU A 60 14.80 14.68 1.47
N PHE A 61 13.75 15.14 0.80
CA PHE A 61 13.53 16.58 0.59
C PHE A 61 13.32 17.33 1.89
N ILE A 62 12.54 16.80 2.82
CA ILE A 62 12.32 17.44 4.12
C ILE A 62 13.63 17.47 4.93
N ASN A 63 14.41 16.39 4.91
CA ASN A 63 15.73 16.36 5.54
C ASN A 63 16.70 17.36 4.87
N PHE A 64 16.63 17.51 3.55
CA PHE A 64 17.40 18.51 2.81
C PHE A 64 17.05 19.95 3.27
N ILE A 65 15.76 20.26 3.44
CA ILE A 65 15.35 21.58 3.97
C ILE A 65 15.93 21.82 5.37
N LEU A 66 15.93 20.78 6.23
CA LEU A 66 16.45 20.88 7.60
C LEU A 66 17.96 21.13 7.69
N GLN A 67 18.70 20.80 6.62
CA GLN A 67 20.14 21.12 6.54
C GLN A 67 20.40 22.58 6.17
N GLU A 68 19.41 23.29 5.69
CA GLU A 68 19.54 24.73 5.38
C GLU A 68 19.53 25.57 6.66
N LYS A 69 20.34 26.65 6.67
CA LYS A 69 20.66 27.46 7.87
C LYS A 69 19.46 28.11 8.51
N ASN A 70 18.31 28.10 8.21
CA ASN A 70 17.18 28.81 8.85
C ASN A 70 15.93 27.93 8.98
N ALA A 71 16.10 26.61 8.90
CA ALA A 71 15.01 25.66 9.07
C ALA A 71 15.11 24.96 10.44
N GLU A 72 13.99 24.90 11.15
CA GLU A 72 13.83 24.26 12.44
C GLU A 72 12.69 23.25 12.37
N LEU A 73 12.91 22.05 12.87
CA LEU A 73 11.87 21.03 12.98
C LEU A 73 11.06 21.25 14.27
N ILE A 74 9.78 21.60 14.13
CA ILE A 74 8.86 21.78 15.26
C ILE A 74 8.20 20.45 15.64
N LYS A 75 7.75 19.68 14.64
CA LYS A 75 7.08 18.39 14.85
C LYS A 75 7.46 17.42 13.74
N LYS A 76 7.70 16.17 14.12
CA LYS A 76 7.93 15.07 13.19
C LYS A 76 7.07 13.89 13.56
N ASP A 77 6.12 13.56 12.71
CA ASP A 77 5.55 12.21 12.62
C ASP A 77 5.56 11.76 11.15
N ASP A 78 5.21 10.50 10.90
CA ASP A 78 5.31 9.95 9.54
C ASP A 78 4.29 10.56 8.56
N ASN A 79 3.23 11.19 9.06
CA ASN A 79 2.21 11.84 8.23
C ASN A 79 2.40 13.35 8.13
N LEU A 80 2.74 14.01 9.24
CA LEU A 80 2.79 15.45 9.34
C LEU A 80 4.16 15.89 9.86
N GLN A 81 4.86 16.67 9.06
CA GLN A 81 6.10 17.32 9.48
C GLN A 81 5.92 18.83 9.46
N ILE A 82 6.14 19.45 10.61
CA ILE A 82 5.99 20.88 10.78
C ILE A 82 7.39 21.48 10.92
N LEU A 83 7.72 22.35 9.97
CA LEU A 83 8.96 23.08 9.91
C LEU A 83 8.71 24.56 10.18
N LYS A 84 9.72 25.23 10.72
CA LYS A 84 9.77 26.69 10.77
C LYS A 84 10.93 27.17 9.92
N ILE A 85 10.63 27.96 8.89
CA ILE A 85 11.62 28.52 7.98
C ILE A 85 11.50 30.05 8.03
N ASN A 86 12.55 30.73 8.42
CA ASN A 86 12.56 32.19 8.57
C ASN A 86 11.37 32.75 9.40
N GLY A 87 10.97 32.04 10.44
CA GLY A 87 9.86 32.42 11.30
C GLY A 87 8.47 31.96 10.84
N PHE A 88 8.31 31.44 9.61
CA PHE A 88 7.05 30.93 9.08
C PHE A 88 6.89 29.43 9.35
N ILE A 89 5.67 29.03 9.70
CA ILE A 89 5.29 27.64 9.89
C ILE A 89 4.91 27.04 8.53
N ILE A 90 5.47 25.88 8.23
CA ILE A 90 5.21 25.10 7.02
C ILE A 90 4.85 23.69 7.44
N GLU A 91 3.68 23.23 7.00
CA GLU A 91 3.15 21.91 7.28
C GLU A 91 3.25 21.05 6.03
N PHE A 92 4.10 20.01 6.07
CA PHE A 92 4.17 18.99 5.04
C PHE A 92 3.32 17.79 5.43
N ILE A 93 2.28 17.50 4.63
CA ILE A 93 1.51 16.29 4.79
C ILE A 93 2.14 15.22 3.89
N VAL A 94 2.96 14.38 4.51
CA VAL A 94 3.83 13.42 3.80
C VAL A 94 3.04 12.34 3.09
N LEU A 95 1.89 11.96 3.63
CA LEU A 95 1.07 10.85 3.11
C LEU A 95 0.09 11.25 2.03
N GLU A 96 -0.19 12.54 1.91
CA GLU A 96 -1.15 13.02 0.93
C GLU A 96 -0.48 13.11 -0.44
N THR A 97 -1.02 12.36 -1.38
CA THR A 97 -0.73 12.50 -2.80
C THR A 97 -1.98 12.91 -3.53
N ILE A 98 -1.81 13.71 -4.55
CA ILE A 98 -2.92 14.17 -5.38
C ILE A 98 -2.58 14.04 -6.86
N ASN A 99 -3.56 13.67 -7.65
CA ASN A 99 -3.40 13.60 -9.09
C ASN A 99 -3.29 15.02 -9.68
N LYS A 100 -2.36 15.20 -10.61
CA LYS A 100 -2.05 16.49 -11.26
C LYS A 100 -3.26 17.16 -11.92
N GLN A 101 -4.26 16.40 -12.36
CA GLN A 101 -5.49 16.93 -12.95
C GLN A 101 -6.28 17.86 -12.01
N PHE A 102 -6.14 17.72 -10.69
CA PHE A 102 -6.80 18.55 -9.68
C PHE A 102 -6.04 19.83 -9.36
N LEU A 103 -4.86 19.97 -9.94
CA LEU A 103 -3.93 21.09 -9.70
C LEU A 103 -3.99 22.09 -10.85
N LYS A 104 -3.59 23.33 -10.57
CA LYS A 104 -3.21 24.36 -11.55
C LYS A 104 -1.74 24.72 -11.35
N GLU A 105 -1.09 25.16 -12.40
CA GLU A 105 0.27 25.66 -12.32
C GLU A 105 0.31 26.95 -11.48
N SER A 106 1.34 27.08 -10.66
CA SER A 106 1.63 28.33 -9.97
C SER A 106 2.65 29.16 -10.77
N GLN A 107 2.86 30.39 -10.36
CA GLN A 107 3.96 31.21 -10.91
C GLN A 107 5.37 30.72 -10.52
N TYR A 108 5.46 29.76 -9.60
CA TYR A 108 6.72 29.24 -9.08
C TYR A 108 7.02 27.87 -9.70
N LYS A 109 8.24 27.68 -10.20
CA LYS A 109 8.68 26.40 -10.78
C LYS A 109 8.56 25.25 -9.76
N ASN A 110 8.07 24.10 -10.22
CA ASN A 110 7.86 22.89 -9.41
C ASN A 110 6.84 23.02 -8.27
N ILE A 111 6.10 24.10 -8.22
CA ILE A 111 5.00 24.29 -7.28
C ILE A 111 3.70 24.40 -8.04
N TYR A 112 2.71 23.65 -7.61
CA TYR A 112 1.34 23.69 -8.10
C TYR A 112 0.42 24.28 -7.03
N GLU A 113 -0.79 24.56 -7.41
CA GLU A 113 -1.85 24.99 -6.50
C GLU A 113 -3.06 24.07 -6.69
N LEU A 114 -3.64 23.63 -5.58
CA LEU A 114 -4.92 22.94 -5.65
C LEU A 114 -5.97 23.88 -6.23
N LYS A 115 -6.75 23.44 -7.22
CA LYS A 115 -7.84 24.27 -7.75
C LYS A 115 -8.83 24.59 -6.64
N ILE A 116 -9.31 25.84 -6.60
CA ILE A 116 -10.06 26.37 -5.47
C ILE A 116 -11.31 25.56 -5.10
N LYS A 117 -11.99 24.97 -6.07
CA LYS A 117 -13.15 24.08 -5.82
C LYS A 117 -12.74 22.85 -5.02
N TYR A 118 -11.58 22.26 -5.30
CA TYR A 118 -11.08 21.10 -4.57
C TYR A 118 -10.56 21.48 -3.19
N ALA A 119 -9.96 22.65 -3.06
CA ALA A 119 -9.60 23.20 -1.75
C ALA A 119 -10.84 23.41 -0.87
N PHE A 120 -11.96 23.86 -1.45
CA PHE A 120 -13.23 23.98 -0.76
C PHE A 120 -13.77 22.63 -0.30
N PHE A 121 -13.78 21.60 -1.17
CA PHE A 121 -14.19 20.25 -0.80
C PHE A 121 -13.29 19.64 0.28
N GLN A 122 -11.96 19.81 0.18
CA GLN A 122 -11.04 19.38 1.24
C GLN A 122 -11.36 20.07 2.57
N LYS A 123 -11.68 21.34 2.53
CA LYS A 123 -12.02 22.08 3.75
C LYS A 123 -13.31 21.57 4.40
N ILE A 124 -14.29 21.18 3.59
CA ILE A 124 -15.48 20.47 4.10
C ILE A 124 -15.07 19.16 4.77
N THR A 125 -14.26 18.33 4.14
CA THR A 125 -13.84 17.02 4.72
C THR A 125 -12.95 17.16 5.95
N MET A 126 -12.20 18.25 6.10
CA MET A 126 -11.38 18.55 7.29
C MET A 126 -12.20 18.65 8.58
N ILE A 127 -13.49 19.00 8.51
CA ILE A 127 -14.36 19.05 9.70
C ILE A 127 -14.40 17.67 10.37
N GLY A 128 -14.58 16.60 9.59
CA GLY A 128 -14.56 15.22 10.12
C GLY A 128 -13.23 14.86 10.77
N TYR A 129 -12.12 15.35 10.21
CA TYR A 129 -10.79 15.12 10.75
C TYR A 129 -10.55 15.87 12.07
N VAL A 130 -10.97 17.13 12.17
CA VAL A 130 -10.85 17.93 13.41
C VAL A 130 -11.69 17.38 14.55
N LEU A 131 -12.78 16.67 14.23
CA LEU A 131 -13.62 15.96 15.23
C LEU A 131 -12.98 14.66 15.74
N SER A 132 -11.90 14.22 15.12
CA SER A 132 -11.18 13.03 15.56
C SER A 132 -10.50 13.28 16.91
N PRO A 133 -10.55 12.30 17.86
CA PRO A 133 -9.87 12.42 19.15
C PRO A 133 -8.35 12.53 19.05
N VAL A 134 -7.80 12.30 17.88
CA VAL A 134 -6.35 12.32 17.59
C VAL A 134 -5.89 13.72 17.22
N PHE A 135 -6.78 14.67 17.02
CA PHE A 135 -6.39 16.03 16.66
C PHE A 135 -5.76 16.77 17.87
N PRO A 136 -4.48 17.14 17.79
CA PRO A 136 -3.70 17.57 18.98
C PRO A 136 -3.94 19.00 19.42
N HIS A 137 -4.87 19.75 18.81
CA HIS A 137 -5.09 21.17 19.07
C HIS A 137 -6.47 21.44 19.65
N ASP A 138 -6.66 22.66 20.14
CA ASP A 138 -7.98 23.17 20.52
C ASP A 138 -8.96 23.02 19.35
N SER A 139 -9.65 21.90 19.34
CA SER A 139 -10.54 21.47 18.26
C SER A 139 -11.64 22.49 18.00
N ASN A 140 -12.11 23.20 19.04
CA ASN A 140 -13.16 24.21 18.92
C ASN A 140 -12.69 25.45 18.14
N LYS A 141 -11.50 25.98 18.47
CA LYS A 141 -10.93 27.14 17.77
C LYS A 141 -10.63 26.85 16.31
N LYS A 142 -10.05 25.69 16.02
CA LYS A 142 -9.78 25.25 14.63
C LYS A 142 -11.09 25.05 13.88
N MET A 143 -12.10 24.45 14.52
CA MET A 143 -13.42 24.24 13.93
C MET A 143 -14.09 25.54 13.54
N LEU A 144 -14.16 26.51 14.43
CA LEU A 144 -14.73 27.83 14.13
C LEU A 144 -14.01 28.51 12.97
N SER A 145 -12.69 28.43 12.94
CA SER A 145 -11.89 28.97 11.82
C SER A 145 -12.22 28.30 10.48
N ILE A 146 -12.47 26.98 10.48
CA ILE A 146 -12.87 26.27 9.25
C ILE A 146 -14.27 26.68 8.82
N ILE A 147 -15.22 26.81 9.76
CA ILE A 147 -16.58 27.23 9.47
C ILE A 147 -16.60 28.65 8.90
N ASP A 148 -15.85 29.58 9.47
CA ASP A 148 -15.74 30.95 8.96
C ASP A 148 -15.19 30.99 7.53
N ASP A 149 -14.10 30.27 7.27
CA ASP A 149 -13.53 30.17 5.93
C ASP A 149 -14.52 29.56 4.92
N LEU A 150 -15.29 28.55 5.35
CA LEU A 150 -16.31 27.93 4.50
C LEU A 150 -17.48 28.88 4.21
N ASN A 151 -18.00 29.61 5.21
CA ASN A 151 -19.10 30.58 5.01
C ASN A 151 -18.68 31.68 4.03
N ILE A 152 -17.50 32.25 4.21
CA ILE A 152 -16.98 33.31 3.33
C ILE A 152 -16.77 32.77 1.90
N SER A 153 -16.14 31.60 1.77
CA SER A 153 -15.89 30.98 0.47
C SER A 153 -17.17 30.60 -0.23
N TRP A 154 -18.18 30.13 0.51
CA TRP A 154 -19.50 29.77 -0.01
C TRP A 154 -20.19 30.94 -0.70
N ASN A 155 -20.18 32.11 -0.07
CA ASN A 155 -20.79 33.33 -0.64
C ASN A 155 -20.21 33.74 -2.00
N ILE A 156 -19.01 33.28 -2.32
CA ILE A 156 -18.33 33.54 -3.59
C ILE A 156 -18.54 32.38 -4.57
N LEU A 157 -18.25 31.15 -4.12
CA LEU A 157 -18.23 29.96 -4.99
C LEU A 157 -19.65 29.57 -5.44
N SER A 158 -20.67 29.74 -4.58
CA SER A 158 -22.07 29.40 -4.88
C SER A 158 -22.70 30.23 -6.00
N LYS A 159 -22.09 31.37 -6.35
CA LYS A 159 -22.53 32.21 -7.47
C LYS A 159 -22.32 31.53 -8.84
N ASN A 160 -21.41 30.54 -8.92
CA ASN A 160 -21.22 29.72 -10.11
C ASN A 160 -21.43 28.24 -9.73
N PRO A 161 -22.52 27.61 -10.21
CA PRO A 161 -22.85 26.22 -9.90
C PRO A 161 -21.72 25.22 -10.24
N ASP A 162 -20.91 25.49 -11.28
CA ASP A 162 -19.81 24.62 -11.67
C ASP A 162 -18.72 24.54 -10.61
N ASN A 163 -18.56 25.59 -9.81
CA ASN A 163 -17.58 25.62 -8.74
C ASN A 163 -17.96 24.76 -7.53
N ILE A 164 -19.23 24.39 -7.40
CA ILE A 164 -19.78 23.63 -6.28
C ILE A 164 -20.42 22.31 -6.73
N ASN A 165 -20.34 21.96 -8.02
CA ASN A 165 -20.88 20.71 -8.53
C ASN A 165 -19.98 19.53 -8.12
N TYR A 166 -20.31 18.89 -6.98
CA TYR A 166 -19.61 17.73 -6.49
C TYR A 166 -19.95 16.43 -7.23
N GLN A 167 -21.09 16.36 -7.89
CA GLN A 167 -21.54 15.13 -8.55
C GLN A 167 -20.65 14.71 -9.72
N SER A 168 -20.01 15.68 -10.37
CA SER A 168 -19.05 15.44 -11.47
C SER A 168 -17.64 15.06 -11.00
N GLU A 169 -17.34 15.15 -9.69
CA GLU A 169 -15.98 15.07 -9.16
C GLU A 169 -15.64 13.75 -8.44
N LYS A 170 -16.23 12.65 -8.89
CA LYS A 170 -16.07 11.32 -8.27
C LYS A 170 -14.61 10.92 -8.07
N ASN A 171 -13.75 11.13 -9.07
CA ASN A 171 -12.33 10.76 -9.00
C ASN A 171 -11.58 11.53 -7.90
N PHE A 172 -11.93 12.80 -7.70
CA PHE A 172 -11.36 13.58 -6.60
C PHE A 172 -11.76 12.99 -5.25
N PHE A 173 -13.04 12.67 -5.08
CA PHE A 173 -13.53 12.11 -3.81
C PHE A 173 -13.00 10.71 -3.55
N GLN A 174 -12.84 9.88 -4.58
CA GLN A 174 -12.22 8.57 -4.45
C GLN A 174 -10.77 8.70 -3.95
N ASN A 175 -10.00 9.62 -4.51
CA ASN A 175 -8.64 9.92 -4.04
C ASN A 175 -8.63 10.44 -2.59
N SER A 176 -9.55 11.37 -2.27
CA SER A 176 -9.70 11.91 -0.92
C SER A 176 -10.10 10.84 0.10
N LEU A 177 -10.93 9.87 -0.30
CA LEU A 177 -11.33 8.74 0.54
C LEU A 177 -10.12 7.88 0.93
N TRP A 178 -9.24 7.56 -0.03
CA TRP A 178 -8.01 6.84 0.23
C TRP A 178 -7.07 7.60 1.17
N ASN A 179 -6.87 8.90 0.92
CA ASN A 179 -6.04 9.72 1.80
C ASN A 179 -6.61 9.76 3.24
N SER A 180 -7.93 9.90 3.38
CA SER A 180 -8.59 9.84 4.69
C SER A 180 -8.43 8.48 5.36
N PHE A 181 -8.59 7.38 4.62
CA PHE A 181 -8.39 6.03 5.14
C PHE A 181 -6.98 5.85 5.71
N PHE A 182 -5.94 6.26 5.00
CA PHE A 182 -4.57 6.12 5.49
C PHE A 182 -4.28 6.99 6.70
N ILE A 183 -4.85 8.19 6.78
CA ILE A 183 -4.78 9.03 7.98
C ILE A 183 -5.45 8.32 9.17
N TYR A 184 -6.64 7.77 8.99
CA TYR A 184 -7.33 7.04 10.05
C TYR A 184 -6.61 5.75 10.43
N TRP A 185 -6.06 5.03 9.47
CA TRP A 185 -5.20 3.88 9.74
C TRP A 185 -4.00 4.26 10.59
N PHE A 186 -3.32 5.33 10.25
CA PHE A 186 -2.15 5.81 10.99
C PHE A 186 -2.49 6.17 12.44
N TYR A 187 -3.55 6.94 12.64
CA TYR A 187 -3.95 7.44 13.95
C TYR A 187 -4.90 6.51 14.74
N ASN A 188 -5.10 5.27 14.31
CA ASN A 188 -5.97 4.29 14.98
C ASN A 188 -7.43 4.74 15.11
N TYR A 189 -8.01 5.26 14.06
CA TYR A 189 -9.37 5.75 14.04
C TYR A 189 -10.27 4.87 13.16
N ASP A 190 -11.40 4.41 13.72
CA ASP A 190 -12.25 3.36 13.11
C ASP A 190 -13.57 3.85 12.50
N LYS A 191 -13.82 5.17 12.45
CA LYS A 191 -15.07 5.73 11.93
C LYS A 191 -14.82 6.91 11.01
N MET A 192 -14.98 6.69 9.71
CA MET A 192 -14.66 7.70 8.71
C MET A 192 -15.72 8.82 8.59
N LEU A 193 -17.00 8.51 8.64
CA LEU A 193 -18.07 9.47 8.35
C LEU A 193 -19.10 9.69 9.46
N ASP A 194 -19.31 8.72 10.36
CA ASP A 194 -20.43 8.80 11.32
C ASP A 194 -20.38 10.04 12.20
N LYS A 195 -19.20 10.39 12.72
CA LYS A 195 -19.04 11.58 13.56
C LYS A 195 -19.30 12.89 12.80
N TYR A 196 -19.14 12.89 11.49
CA TYR A 196 -19.38 14.06 10.68
C TYR A 196 -20.87 14.38 10.59
N PHE A 197 -21.70 13.34 10.38
CA PHE A 197 -23.17 13.52 10.41
C PHE A 197 -23.67 13.91 11.78
N ASP A 198 -23.10 13.32 12.83
CA ASP A 198 -23.45 13.65 14.21
C ASP A 198 -23.08 15.11 14.54
N PHE A 199 -21.92 15.56 14.09
CA PHE A 199 -21.52 16.96 14.23
C PHE A 199 -22.51 17.94 13.60
N LEU A 200 -22.98 17.66 12.38
CA LEU A 200 -23.95 18.53 11.71
C LEU A 200 -25.28 18.63 12.45
N LYS A 201 -25.57 17.67 13.35
CA LYS A 201 -26.73 17.67 14.24
C LYS A 201 -26.49 18.44 15.53
N LEU A 202 -25.24 18.71 15.92
CA LEU A 202 -24.93 19.39 17.18
C LEU A 202 -25.44 20.84 17.15
N LYS A 203 -26.32 21.18 18.08
CA LYS A 203 -26.90 22.54 18.21
C LYS A 203 -25.84 23.62 18.45
N SER A 204 -24.73 23.27 19.11
CA SER A 204 -23.65 24.20 19.45
C SER A 204 -22.97 24.87 18.26
N TYR A 205 -22.94 24.23 17.11
CA TYR A 205 -22.32 24.79 15.88
C TYR A 205 -23.33 25.22 14.82
N ASN A 206 -24.62 24.91 15.00
CA ASN A 206 -25.66 25.21 14.01
C ASN A 206 -25.79 26.71 13.69
N ASN A 207 -25.54 27.56 14.66
CA ASN A 207 -25.68 29.01 14.52
C ASN A 207 -24.48 29.68 13.81
N TYR A 208 -23.39 28.95 13.60
CA TYR A 208 -22.19 29.48 12.93
C TYR A 208 -22.18 29.22 11.43
N PHE A 209 -23.00 28.27 10.93
CA PHE A 209 -23.12 28.00 9.50
C PHE A 209 -24.18 28.89 8.84
N ASP A 210 -23.87 29.40 7.65
CA ASP A 210 -24.89 29.83 6.70
C ASP A 210 -25.83 28.64 6.42
N GLN A 211 -27.14 28.88 6.44
CA GLN A 211 -28.13 27.81 6.31
C GLN A 211 -28.06 27.13 4.94
N SER A 212 -27.77 27.88 3.87
CA SER A 212 -27.62 27.33 2.53
C SER A 212 -26.37 26.46 2.39
N LEU A 213 -25.27 26.89 2.98
CA LEU A 213 -24.04 26.11 3.08
C LEU A 213 -24.24 24.83 3.87
N LYS A 214 -24.93 24.89 5.02
CA LYS A 214 -25.24 23.72 5.83
C LYS A 214 -26.03 22.68 5.07
N ASN A 215 -27.08 23.10 4.36
CA ASN A 215 -27.88 22.24 3.50
C ASN A 215 -27.03 21.63 2.38
N TYR A 216 -26.15 22.43 1.77
CA TYR A 216 -25.22 21.94 0.76
C TYR A 216 -24.27 20.88 1.32
N ILE A 217 -23.63 21.13 2.49
CA ILE A 217 -22.74 20.17 3.14
C ILE A 217 -23.49 18.87 3.46
N TYR A 218 -24.71 18.96 3.97
CA TYR A 218 -25.51 17.77 4.27
C TYR A 218 -25.77 16.93 3.01
N ASN A 219 -26.20 17.58 1.91
CA ASN A 219 -26.44 16.92 0.63
C ASN A 219 -25.16 16.33 0.03
N PHE A 220 -24.05 17.04 0.15
CA PHE A 220 -22.72 16.57 -0.26
C PHE A 220 -22.30 15.30 0.51
N LEU A 221 -22.42 15.30 1.83
CA LEU A 221 -22.08 14.13 2.64
C LEU A 221 -23.00 12.94 2.38
N THR A 222 -24.29 13.20 2.14
CA THR A 222 -25.26 12.17 1.75
C THR A 222 -24.85 11.56 0.41
N PHE A 223 -24.51 12.38 -0.57
CA PHE A 223 -23.97 11.92 -1.85
C PHE A 223 -22.70 11.07 -1.68
N ILE A 224 -21.73 11.51 -0.86
CA ILE A 224 -20.50 10.72 -0.59
C ILE A 224 -20.86 9.37 0.03
N LYS A 225 -21.75 9.37 1.03
CA LYS A 225 -22.17 8.14 1.71
C LYS A 225 -22.84 7.15 0.77
N GLU A 226 -23.73 7.62 -0.09
CA GLU A 226 -24.45 6.79 -1.05
C GLU A 226 -23.57 6.32 -2.21
N GLN A 227 -22.79 7.25 -2.78
CA GLN A 227 -21.93 6.97 -3.94
C GLN A 227 -20.77 6.03 -3.63
N PHE A 228 -20.24 6.09 -2.41
CA PHE A 228 -19.08 5.31 -1.97
C PHE A 228 -19.41 4.35 -0.84
N LYS A 229 -20.65 3.94 -0.70
CA LYS A 229 -21.11 3.08 0.39
C LYS A 229 -20.25 1.83 0.54
N ASP A 230 -20.06 1.08 -0.55
CA ASP A 230 -19.32 -0.18 -0.51
C ASP A 230 -17.85 0.01 -0.15
N ASN A 231 -17.25 1.11 -0.65
CA ASN A 231 -15.89 1.50 -0.29
C ASN A 231 -15.78 1.82 1.21
N LEU A 232 -16.70 2.63 1.71
CA LEU A 232 -16.72 3.04 3.11
C LEU A 232 -16.93 1.85 4.04
N ASP A 233 -17.90 0.99 3.74
CA ASP A 233 -18.19 -0.22 4.52
C ASP A 233 -16.98 -1.18 4.56
N PHE A 234 -16.28 -1.29 3.43
CA PHE A 234 -15.05 -2.10 3.34
C PHE A 234 -13.91 -1.50 4.16
N LEU A 235 -13.64 -0.20 3.98
CA LEU A 235 -12.55 0.48 4.67
C LEU A 235 -12.79 0.56 6.18
N ASP A 236 -14.03 0.78 6.60
CA ASP A 236 -14.39 0.78 8.02
C ASP A 236 -14.23 -0.61 8.67
N LYS A 237 -14.54 -1.70 7.94
CA LYS A 237 -14.23 -3.07 8.41
C LYS A 237 -12.73 -3.27 8.64
N ILE A 238 -11.89 -2.78 7.72
CA ILE A 238 -10.43 -2.88 7.85
C ILE A 238 -9.95 -2.07 9.06
N LEU A 239 -10.39 -0.82 9.20
CA LEU A 239 -10.01 0.04 10.32
C LEU A 239 -10.41 -0.56 11.66
N LYS A 240 -11.63 -1.11 11.76
CA LYS A 240 -12.13 -1.77 12.96
C LYS A 240 -11.29 -2.98 13.38
N ASN A 241 -10.76 -3.71 12.40
CA ASN A 241 -9.93 -4.90 12.62
C ASN A 241 -8.42 -4.61 12.52
N LYS A 242 -8.01 -3.36 12.52
CA LYS A 242 -6.61 -2.96 12.34
C LYS A 242 -5.64 -3.71 13.24
N LEU A 243 -5.93 -3.80 14.53
CA LEU A 243 -5.05 -4.48 15.48
C LEU A 243 -4.88 -5.96 15.15
N ILE A 244 -5.96 -6.63 14.73
CA ILE A 244 -5.94 -8.04 14.32
C ILE A 244 -5.07 -8.20 13.09
N TYR A 245 -5.24 -7.35 12.08
CA TYR A 245 -4.47 -7.44 10.83
C TYR A 245 -3.01 -7.05 11.01
N THR A 246 -2.73 -6.06 11.85
CA THR A 246 -1.34 -5.71 12.22
C THR A 246 -0.66 -6.86 12.94
N ASN A 247 -1.31 -7.49 13.91
CA ASN A 247 -0.78 -8.67 14.60
C ASN A 247 -0.59 -9.86 13.65
N MET A 248 -1.48 -10.03 12.68
CA MET A 248 -1.33 -11.04 11.64
C MET A 248 -0.06 -10.80 10.81
N MET A 249 0.19 -9.57 10.37
CA MET A 249 1.44 -9.20 9.67
C MET A 249 2.66 -9.48 10.53
N LEU A 250 2.66 -9.05 11.79
CA LEU A 250 3.79 -9.25 12.72
C LEU A 250 4.10 -10.74 12.96
N ASN A 251 3.09 -11.59 13.03
CA ASN A 251 3.25 -13.01 13.34
C ASN A 251 3.58 -13.88 12.12
N PHE A 252 3.13 -13.50 10.92
CA PHE A 252 3.18 -14.40 9.77
C PHE A 252 4.15 -13.97 8.67
N LEU A 253 4.61 -12.71 8.60
CA LEU A 253 5.58 -12.31 7.58
C LEU A 253 6.92 -13.06 7.72
N ASN A 254 7.35 -13.38 8.93
CA ASN A 254 8.57 -14.16 9.18
C ASN A 254 8.28 -15.62 9.61
N PHE A 255 7.04 -16.09 9.48
CA PHE A 255 6.73 -17.49 9.81
C PHE A 255 7.41 -18.42 8.79
N PRO A 256 8.17 -19.47 9.21
CA PRO A 256 8.90 -20.33 8.29
C PRO A 256 7.98 -21.18 7.42
N SER A 257 8.24 -21.20 6.10
CA SER A 257 7.49 -22.03 5.14
C SER A 257 8.29 -22.25 3.86
N ILE A 258 9.51 -22.79 3.95
CA ILE A 258 10.24 -23.17 2.74
C ILE A 258 9.53 -24.30 1.98
N PRO A 259 9.85 -24.53 0.69
CA PRO A 259 9.23 -25.60 -0.10
C PRO A 259 9.24 -26.95 0.60
N GLY A 260 8.05 -27.55 0.75
CA GLY A 260 7.84 -28.81 1.46
C GLY A 260 7.46 -28.70 2.93
N PHE A 261 7.54 -27.49 3.53
CA PHE A 261 7.21 -27.21 4.93
C PHE A 261 6.02 -26.26 5.09
N GLU A 262 5.31 -25.93 4.03
CA GLU A 262 4.24 -24.92 3.98
C GLU A 262 3.02 -25.28 4.83
N LYS A 263 2.82 -26.57 5.12
CA LYS A 263 1.61 -27.07 5.77
C LYS A 263 1.28 -26.30 7.06
N LYS A 264 2.25 -26.17 7.95
CA LYS A 264 2.04 -25.54 9.26
C LYS A 264 1.73 -24.04 9.14
N TYR A 265 2.39 -23.36 8.21
CA TYR A 265 2.12 -21.97 7.88
C TYR A 265 0.68 -21.77 7.42
N VAL A 266 0.26 -22.57 6.44
CA VAL A 266 -1.09 -22.51 5.88
C VAL A 266 -2.14 -22.83 6.94
N GLU A 267 -1.95 -23.90 7.73
CA GLU A 267 -2.87 -24.27 8.80
C GLU A 267 -3.03 -23.17 9.87
N LYS A 268 -1.92 -22.51 10.26
CA LYS A 268 -1.97 -21.44 11.26
C LYS A 268 -2.56 -20.14 10.72
N LEU A 269 -2.20 -19.72 9.51
CA LEU A 269 -2.67 -18.45 8.94
C LEU A 269 -4.14 -18.52 8.52
N PHE A 270 -4.55 -19.63 7.90
CA PHE A 270 -5.89 -19.73 7.31
C PHE A 270 -6.88 -20.49 8.20
N ALA A 271 -6.41 -21.26 9.16
CA ALA A 271 -7.25 -22.00 10.11
C ALA A 271 -8.46 -22.68 9.42
N ASP A 272 -9.68 -22.32 9.81
CA ASP A 272 -10.92 -22.91 9.29
C ASP A 272 -11.33 -22.43 7.88
N ASN A 273 -10.58 -21.50 7.27
CA ASN A 273 -10.93 -20.95 5.95
C ASN A 273 -10.43 -21.80 4.78
N ILE A 274 -9.60 -22.81 5.05
CA ILE A 274 -9.16 -23.76 4.03
C ILE A 274 -9.95 -25.04 4.11
N HIS A 275 -10.71 -25.31 3.06
CA HIS A 275 -11.63 -26.45 3.05
C HIS A 275 -11.07 -27.68 2.34
N LYS A 276 -10.02 -27.56 1.53
CA LYS A 276 -9.53 -28.71 0.76
C LYS A 276 -8.03 -28.63 0.47
N LYS A 277 -7.30 -29.64 0.94
CA LYS A 277 -5.98 -29.96 0.40
C LYS A 277 -6.15 -30.55 -1.01
N THR A 278 -5.41 -30.02 -1.98
CA THR A 278 -5.38 -30.50 -3.37
C THR A 278 -3.99 -31.02 -3.72
N ASN A 279 -3.86 -31.67 -4.88
CA ASN A 279 -2.52 -31.87 -5.43
C ASN A 279 -1.94 -30.50 -5.77
N GLY A 280 -0.81 -30.16 -5.17
CA GLY A 280 -0.09 -28.92 -5.43
C GLY A 280 -0.52 -27.69 -4.61
N GLY A 281 -1.46 -27.81 -3.66
CA GLY A 281 -1.83 -26.65 -2.83
C GLY A 281 -3.03 -26.85 -1.92
N TYR A 282 -3.58 -25.73 -1.47
CA TYR A 282 -4.72 -25.65 -0.57
C TYR A 282 -5.75 -24.70 -1.18
N LEU A 283 -7.00 -25.14 -1.29
CA LEU A 283 -8.09 -24.38 -1.87
C LEU A 283 -9.08 -23.96 -0.79
N SER A 284 -9.30 -22.66 -0.66
CA SER A 284 -10.49 -22.14 0.00
C SER A 284 -11.63 -22.19 -1.02
N LYS A 285 -12.68 -22.94 -0.74
CA LYS A 285 -13.81 -23.04 -1.65
C LYS A 285 -15.05 -22.50 -1.00
N ASN A 286 -15.66 -21.56 -1.68
CA ASN A 286 -17.00 -21.11 -1.38
C ASN A 286 -18.05 -21.98 -2.08
N ASN A 287 -19.28 -21.99 -1.54
CA ASN A 287 -20.43 -22.68 -2.12
C ASN A 287 -21.05 -21.97 -3.33
N LYS A 288 -20.55 -20.79 -3.72
CA LYS A 288 -20.99 -20.04 -4.90
C LYS A 288 -20.09 -20.39 -6.10
N ASN A 289 -20.66 -20.46 -7.29
CA ASN A 289 -19.91 -20.61 -8.53
C ASN A 289 -19.19 -19.30 -8.85
N ASN A 290 -18.01 -19.10 -8.31
CA ASN A 290 -17.19 -17.94 -8.62
C ASN A 290 -16.56 -18.10 -10.01
N ASN A 291 -16.50 -16.98 -10.74
CA ASN A 291 -15.81 -16.94 -12.03
C ASN A 291 -14.31 -16.65 -11.89
N VAL A 292 -13.87 -16.15 -10.74
CA VAL A 292 -12.48 -15.75 -10.46
C VAL A 292 -11.84 -16.72 -9.47
N LEU A 293 -10.63 -17.16 -9.77
CA LEU A 293 -9.74 -17.83 -8.84
C LEU A 293 -8.54 -16.94 -8.56
N PHE A 294 -8.34 -16.61 -7.30
CA PHE A 294 -7.12 -15.94 -6.84
C PHE A 294 -6.06 -16.98 -6.51
N ILE A 295 -4.83 -16.75 -6.93
CA ILE A 295 -3.72 -17.70 -6.80
C ILE A 295 -2.57 -17.00 -6.07
N ASN A 296 -2.04 -17.66 -5.05
CA ASN A 296 -0.88 -17.19 -4.28
C ASN A 296 0.00 -18.39 -3.96
N HIS A 297 1.32 -18.24 -3.93
CA HIS A 297 2.14 -19.31 -3.38
C HIS A 297 2.39 -19.15 -1.88
N SER A 298 2.55 -20.27 -1.18
CA SER A 298 2.66 -20.32 0.27
C SER A 298 4.07 -20.55 0.79
N ASP A 299 4.99 -20.90 -0.09
CA ASP A 299 6.40 -21.10 0.22
C ASP A 299 7.24 -19.82 0.06
N GLU A 300 8.40 -19.84 0.67
CA GLU A 300 9.42 -18.80 0.57
C GLU A 300 10.78 -19.43 0.26
N VAL A 301 11.69 -18.68 -0.37
CA VAL A 301 13.07 -19.15 -0.52
C VAL A 301 13.73 -19.33 0.85
N GLY A 302 14.54 -20.36 0.98
CA GLY A 302 15.23 -20.66 2.24
C GLY A 302 16.30 -21.73 2.07
N GLY A 303 16.77 -22.27 3.18
CA GLY A 303 17.69 -23.40 3.21
C GLY A 303 17.05 -24.62 3.88
N ILE A 304 17.38 -25.80 3.38
CA ILE A 304 17.15 -27.06 4.08
C ILE A 304 18.48 -27.52 4.65
N ALA A 305 18.51 -27.78 5.96
CA ALA A 305 19.66 -28.39 6.61
C ALA A 305 19.45 -29.89 6.74
N ILE A 306 20.41 -30.67 6.26
CA ILE A 306 20.44 -32.13 6.31
C ILE A 306 21.88 -32.56 6.61
N ALA A 307 22.07 -33.43 7.59
CA ALA A 307 23.36 -33.98 7.96
C ALA A 307 24.46 -32.91 8.18
N GLY A 308 24.10 -31.79 8.83
CA GLY A 308 25.04 -30.71 9.12
C GLY A 308 25.31 -29.73 7.96
N GLU A 309 24.71 -29.94 6.78
CA GLU A 309 24.89 -29.07 5.62
C GLU A 309 23.60 -28.35 5.26
N VAL A 310 23.71 -27.10 4.71
CA VAL A 310 22.57 -26.28 4.26
C VAL A 310 22.51 -26.26 2.74
N PHE A 311 21.37 -26.64 2.20
CA PHE A 311 21.05 -26.62 0.77
C PHE A 311 20.00 -25.55 0.49
N ASN A 312 20.29 -24.60 -0.39
CA ASN A 312 19.32 -23.57 -0.77
C ASN A 312 18.14 -24.19 -1.53
N GLN A 313 16.94 -23.74 -1.18
CA GLN A 313 15.71 -23.97 -1.90
C GLN A 313 15.26 -22.68 -2.59
N GLY A 314 15.06 -22.74 -3.90
CA GLY A 314 14.78 -21.53 -4.70
C GLY A 314 16.04 -20.71 -5.01
N THR A 315 15.84 -19.50 -5.51
CA THR A 315 16.90 -18.55 -5.90
C THR A 315 17.21 -17.57 -4.76
N ALA A 316 17.64 -18.10 -3.60
CA ALA A 316 17.95 -17.26 -2.46
C ALA A 316 19.25 -16.45 -2.65
N TYR A 317 19.21 -15.16 -2.34
CA TYR A 317 20.34 -14.22 -2.36
C TYR A 317 20.72 -13.82 -0.94
N PHE A 318 20.93 -14.79 -0.07
CA PHE A 318 21.24 -14.53 1.33
C PHE A 318 22.67 -14.01 1.51
N ASP A 319 22.81 -13.01 2.37
CA ASP A 319 24.10 -12.53 2.84
C ASP A 319 24.53 -13.27 4.13
N SER A 320 25.79 -13.13 4.50
CA SER A 320 26.30 -13.63 5.77
C SER A 320 25.54 -13.01 6.94
N GLY A 321 25.33 -13.77 8.00
CA GLY A 321 24.61 -13.26 9.17
C GLY A 321 24.15 -14.35 10.12
N VAL A 322 23.22 -13.97 10.97
CA VAL A 322 22.54 -14.90 11.89
C VAL A 322 21.32 -15.49 11.21
N PHE A 323 21.20 -16.80 11.30
CA PHE A 323 20.06 -17.56 10.76
C PHE A 323 19.35 -18.31 11.90
N GLU A 324 18.09 -18.56 11.70
CA GLU A 324 17.25 -19.34 12.59
C GLU A 324 17.02 -20.73 11.99
N ILE A 325 17.09 -21.74 12.85
CA ILE A 325 16.78 -23.13 12.49
C ILE A 325 15.40 -23.48 13.04
N PHE A 326 14.56 -24.06 12.19
CA PHE A 326 13.24 -24.52 12.57
C PHE A 326 13.09 -26.01 12.24
N ASP A 327 12.34 -26.73 13.07
CA ASP A 327 11.99 -28.13 12.83
C ASP A 327 10.89 -28.28 11.76
N GLN A 328 10.44 -29.53 11.56
CA GLN A 328 9.34 -29.85 10.62
C GLN A 328 8.00 -29.25 11.05
N ASN A 329 7.81 -28.89 12.30
CA ASN A 329 6.63 -28.24 12.84
C ASN A 329 6.73 -26.70 12.80
N SER A 330 7.78 -26.15 12.18
CA SER A 330 8.09 -24.72 12.16
C SER A 330 8.33 -24.13 13.56
N GLU A 331 8.84 -24.95 14.49
CA GLU A 331 9.27 -24.50 15.80
C GLU A 331 10.74 -24.19 15.80
N LYS A 332 11.08 -23.00 16.32
CA LYS A 332 12.47 -22.55 16.38
C LYS A 332 13.28 -23.42 17.34
N ILE A 333 14.36 -23.98 16.84
CA ILE A 333 15.27 -24.82 17.63
C ILE A 333 16.47 -24.01 18.12
N ASN A 334 17.12 -23.27 17.21
CA ASN A 334 18.36 -22.56 17.51
C ASN A 334 18.58 -21.37 16.57
N GLU A 335 19.61 -20.58 16.91
CA GLU A 335 20.19 -19.57 16.03
C GLU A 335 21.62 -19.98 15.70
N ILE A 336 22.02 -19.80 14.46
CA ILE A 336 23.35 -20.15 13.95
C ILE A 336 23.95 -18.99 13.17
N SER A 337 25.25 -18.94 13.14
CA SER A 337 25.98 -18.00 12.28
C SER A 337 26.30 -18.67 10.95
N CYS A 338 25.93 -18.04 9.85
CA CYS A 338 26.22 -18.51 8.51
C CYS A 338 27.06 -17.47 7.75
N VAL A 339 28.01 -17.96 6.97
CA VAL A 339 28.88 -17.14 6.11
C VAL A 339 28.57 -17.50 4.66
N LYS A 340 28.34 -16.47 3.85
CA LYS A 340 28.19 -16.63 2.40
C LYS A 340 29.52 -17.10 1.82
N VAL A 341 29.48 -18.18 1.07
CA VAL A 341 30.64 -18.72 0.37
C VAL A 341 30.47 -18.39 -1.11
N ASP A 342 31.37 -17.58 -1.64
CA ASP A 342 31.40 -17.36 -3.09
C ASP A 342 31.67 -18.69 -3.77
N ASN A 343 30.81 -19.05 -4.71
CA ASN A 343 30.99 -20.26 -5.52
C ASN A 343 32.26 -20.08 -6.38
N LEU A 344 33.38 -20.60 -5.92
CA LEU A 344 34.50 -20.91 -6.78
C LEU A 344 34.02 -22.02 -7.74
N VAL A 345 33.61 -21.61 -8.94
CA VAL A 345 33.24 -22.56 -10.00
C VAL A 345 34.53 -23.24 -10.47
N PHE A 346 34.83 -24.37 -9.86
CA PHE A 346 35.74 -25.35 -10.43
C PHE A 346 34.91 -26.53 -10.94
N SER A 347 34.43 -26.46 -12.16
CA SER A 347 34.21 -27.67 -12.98
C SER A 347 33.91 -27.30 -14.42
N GLU A 348 34.69 -27.84 -15.30
CA GLU A 348 34.52 -27.82 -16.76
C GLU A 348 33.38 -28.74 -17.24
N GLU A 349 32.55 -29.29 -16.37
CA GLU A 349 31.44 -30.13 -16.75
C GLU A 349 30.13 -29.36 -16.82
N LYS A 350 29.64 -29.20 -18.05
CA LYS A 350 28.37 -28.53 -18.42
C LYS A 350 27.12 -29.30 -18.05
N SER A 351 27.13 -30.26 -17.14
CA SER A 351 25.98 -31.05 -16.79
C SER A 351 25.61 -30.93 -15.31
N ALA A 352 24.39 -30.46 -15.10
CA ALA A 352 23.68 -30.25 -13.83
C ALA A 352 24.27 -29.13 -12.94
N LYS A 353 23.61 -27.96 -12.96
CA LYS A 353 23.71 -26.98 -11.87
C LYS A 353 23.10 -27.61 -10.61
N ILE A 354 23.87 -28.41 -9.89
CA ILE A 354 23.54 -28.77 -8.51
C ILE A 354 23.64 -27.47 -7.71
N ASN A 355 22.55 -27.04 -7.12
CA ASN A 355 22.57 -25.92 -6.17
C ASN A 355 23.48 -26.32 -5.01
N ARG A 356 24.75 -25.89 -5.05
CA ARG A 356 25.67 -26.07 -3.93
C ARG A 356 25.32 -25.07 -2.84
N PRO A 357 25.51 -25.41 -1.56
CA PRO A 357 25.21 -24.52 -0.46
C PRO A 357 26.02 -23.24 -0.59
N ASN A 358 25.31 -22.08 -0.68
CA ASN A 358 25.94 -20.76 -0.68
C ASN A 358 26.31 -20.30 0.73
N LEU A 359 25.95 -21.08 1.75
CA LEU A 359 26.14 -20.75 3.15
C LEU A 359 26.92 -21.85 3.85
N LYS A 360 27.99 -21.48 4.51
CA LYS A 360 28.62 -22.31 5.54
C LYS A 360 28.12 -21.87 6.90
N CYS A 361 27.44 -22.78 7.59
CA CYS A 361 26.81 -22.51 8.88
C CYS A 361 27.47 -23.42 9.95
N LEU A 362 27.65 -22.88 11.15
CA LEU A 362 28.17 -23.61 12.29
C LEU A 362 27.06 -23.92 13.29
N GLY A 363 27.03 -25.13 13.82
CA GLY A 363 26.08 -25.53 14.86
C GLY A 363 24.76 -26.06 14.32
N ILE A 364 24.75 -26.58 13.08
CA ILE A 364 23.59 -27.30 12.52
C ILE A 364 23.51 -28.69 13.17
N PRO A 365 22.33 -29.13 13.65
CA PRO A 365 22.18 -30.50 14.15
C PRO A 365 22.44 -31.53 13.04
N GLU A 366 23.20 -32.58 13.35
CA GLU A 366 23.53 -33.63 12.38
C GLU A 366 22.34 -34.54 12.04
N ASN A 367 21.43 -34.68 13.00
CA ASN A 367 20.29 -35.58 12.86
C ASN A 367 19.01 -34.77 12.58
N GLY A 368 18.30 -35.11 11.50
CA GLY A 368 17.02 -34.50 11.15
C GLY A 368 17.09 -33.65 9.90
N ILE A 369 15.95 -33.08 9.57
CA ILE A 369 15.78 -32.13 8.45
C ILE A 369 15.17 -30.85 9.02
N TYR A 370 15.81 -29.71 8.74
CA TYR A 370 15.47 -28.44 9.32
C TYR A 370 15.30 -27.36 8.26
N GLN A 371 14.46 -26.38 8.54
CA GLN A 371 14.41 -25.13 7.76
C GLN A 371 15.46 -24.15 8.31
N VAL A 372 16.18 -23.49 7.42
CA VAL A 372 17.20 -22.48 7.75
C VAL A 372 16.86 -21.17 7.04
N LEU A 373 16.62 -20.14 7.81
CA LEU A 373 16.12 -18.86 7.32
C LEU A 373 16.89 -17.71 7.98
N PRO A 374 17.16 -16.60 7.28
CA PRO A 374 17.77 -15.43 7.88
C PRO A 374 16.98 -14.94 9.09
N LYS A 375 17.67 -14.62 10.18
CA LYS A 375 17.04 -13.95 11.33
C LYS A 375 16.66 -12.53 10.94
N SER A 376 15.41 -12.18 11.13
CA SER A 376 14.89 -10.84 10.85
C SER A 376 13.73 -10.52 11.79
N GLU A 377 13.53 -9.24 12.05
CA GLU A 377 12.36 -8.75 12.77
C GLU A 377 11.32 -8.27 11.75
N VAL A 378 10.05 -8.44 12.09
CA VAL A 378 8.98 -7.76 11.36
C VAL A 378 8.75 -6.40 12.01
N LYS A 379 8.81 -5.34 11.19
CA LYS A 379 8.52 -3.98 11.65
C LYS A 379 7.50 -3.34 10.72
N ILE A 380 6.49 -2.73 11.33
CA ILE A 380 5.55 -1.87 10.63
C ILE A 380 5.79 -0.48 11.20
N SER A 381 6.47 0.36 10.44
CA SER A 381 6.84 1.72 10.83
C SER A 381 6.26 2.71 9.84
N GLY A 382 5.41 3.60 10.33
CA GLY A 382 4.69 4.53 9.47
C GLY A 382 3.90 3.82 8.39
N PHE A 383 4.36 3.93 7.15
CA PHE A 383 3.73 3.32 5.97
C PHE A 383 4.56 2.22 5.32
N THR A 384 5.62 1.80 5.98
CA THR A 384 6.49 0.73 5.49
C THR A 384 6.29 -0.55 6.29
N ILE A 385 6.35 -1.67 5.58
CA ILE A 385 6.41 -3.01 6.12
C ILE A 385 7.82 -3.52 5.85
N PHE A 386 8.52 -3.90 6.91
CA PHE A 386 9.83 -4.52 6.85
C PHE A 386 9.75 -5.96 7.36
N SER A 387 10.33 -6.90 6.64
CA SER A 387 10.45 -8.30 7.06
C SER A 387 11.63 -8.97 6.35
N ARG A 388 11.91 -10.23 6.68
CA ARG A 388 12.90 -11.07 6.01
C ARG A 388 12.63 -11.16 4.51
N ASN A 389 11.63 -11.91 4.14
CA ASN A 389 11.21 -12.09 2.77
C ASN A 389 9.69 -11.89 2.68
N GLN A 390 9.25 -10.97 1.85
CA GLN A 390 7.82 -10.72 1.66
C GLN A 390 7.20 -11.61 0.57
N ASP A 391 8.04 -12.31 -0.18
CA ASP A 391 7.64 -13.21 -1.25
C ASP A 391 7.29 -14.61 -0.70
N ASN A 392 6.06 -15.12 -0.78
CA ASN A 392 4.81 -14.38 -1.10
C ASN A 392 3.95 -14.20 0.16
N LYS A 393 4.59 -14.02 1.32
CA LYS A 393 3.94 -13.92 2.64
C LYS A 393 2.93 -12.77 2.73
N ILE A 394 3.29 -11.62 2.16
CA ILE A 394 2.44 -10.44 2.20
C ILE A 394 1.14 -10.68 1.41
N SER A 395 1.21 -11.36 0.27
CA SER A 395 0.05 -11.71 -0.53
C SER A 395 -0.84 -12.77 0.15
N ASN A 396 -0.24 -13.68 0.91
CA ASN A 396 -1.00 -14.67 1.69
C ASN A 396 -1.77 -14.01 2.85
N ILE A 397 -1.19 -13.02 3.51
CA ILE A 397 -1.88 -12.23 4.53
C ILE A 397 -3.03 -11.45 3.90
N LEU A 398 -2.81 -10.85 2.72
CA LEU A 398 -3.86 -10.20 1.94
C LEU A 398 -5.01 -11.17 1.62
N ALA A 399 -4.70 -12.36 1.13
CA ALA A 399 -5.68 -13.41 0.84
C ALA A 399 -6.49 -13.82 2.09
N ARG A 400 -5.82 -13.92 3.24
CA ARG A 400 -6.50 -14.23 4.51
C ARG A 400 -7.46 -13.10 4.93
N ILE A 401 -7.05 -11.85 4.77
CA ILE A 401 -7.92 -10.70 5.08
C ILE A 401 -9.12 -10.65 4.13
N LEU A 402 -8.95 -10.95 2.84
CA LEU A 402 -10.06 -11.06 1.89
C LEU A 402 -11.11 -12.06 2.37
N LEU A 403 -10.69 -13.24 2.83
CA LEU A 403 -11.59 -14.27 3.36
C LEU A 403 -12.28 -13.87 4.68
N ASP A 404 -11.65 -13.02 5.48
CA ASP A 404 -12.27 -12.48 6.70
C ASP A 404 -13.34 -11.43 6.39
N ILE A 405 -13.09 -10.62 5.36
CA ILE A 405 -14.02 -9.56 4.94
C ILE A 405 -15.20 -10.14 4.18
N ASP A 406 -14.94 -11.06 3.27
CA ASP A 406 -15.96 -11.74 2.48
C ASP A 406 -15.57 -13.20 2.20
N LYS A 407 -16.38 -14.14 2.67
CA LYS A 407 -16.16 -15.56 2.44
C LYS A 407 -16.42 -16.02 0.99
N ASN A 408 -16.78 -15.10 0.11
CA ASN A 408 -17.08 -15.40 -1.30
C ASN A 408 -15.84 -15.39 -2.22
N PHE A 409 -14.64 -15.49 -1.68
CA PHE A 409 -13.42 -15.63 -2.48
C PHE A 409 -13.04 -17.10 -2.67
N ASP A 410 -12.69 -17.46 -3.90
CA ASP A 410 -11.98 -18.72 -4.18
C ASP A 410 -10.48 -18.41 -4.28
N ILE A 411 -9.70 -18.94 -3.33
CA ILE A 411 -8.27 -18.71 -3.22
C ILE A 411 -7.54 -20.06 -3.28
N LEU A 412 -6.58 -20.18 -4.18
CA LEU A 412 -5.64 -21.28 -4.26
C LEU A 412 -4.29 -20.85 -3.68
N LEU A 413 -3.87 -21.50 -2.62
CA LEU A 413 -2.51 -21.37 -2.08
C LEU A 413 -1.69 -22.52 -2.67
N THR A 414 -0.80 -22.19 -3.59
CA THR A 414 0.10 -23.17 -4.20
C THR A 414 1.28 -23.46 -3.28
N THR A 415 1.88 -24.61 -3.45
CA THR A 415 3.09 -25.03 -2.71
C THR A 415 4.25 -25.19 -3.69
N LYS A 416 5.48 -25.10 -3.21
CA LYS A 416 6.68 -25.36 -4.01
C LYS A 416 6.79 -24.49 -5.27
N ALA A 417 6.30 -23.24 -5.20
CA ALA A 417 6.44 -22.29 -6.31
C ALA A 417 7.90 -21.95 -6.56
N GLU A 418 8.66 -21.77 -5.49
CA GLU A 418 10.10 -21.49 -5.51
C GLU A 418 10.94 -22.64 -6.11
N ILE A 419 10.34 -23.81 -6.28
CA ILE A 419 10.92 -24.96 -6.98
C ILE A 419 10.20 -25.16 -8.30
N GLN A 420 10.43 -24.30 -9.27
CA GLN A 420 9.93 -24.40 -10.64
C GLN A 420 8.40 -24.50 -10.75
N LEU A 421 7.65 -23.81 -9.89
CA LEU A 421 6.18 -23.76 -9.89
C LEU A 421 5.54 -25.16 -9.81
N GLN A 422 6.12 -26.07 -9.03
CA GLN A 422 5.67 -27.46 -8.99
C GLN A 422 4.22 -27.59 -8.53
N GLY A 423 3.79 -26.79 -7.54
CA GLY A 423 2.43 -26.82 -7.02
C GLY A 423 1.37 -26.45 -8.05
N THR A 424 1.61 -25.42 -8.85
CA THR A 424 0.67 -25.05 -9.93
C THR A 424 0.62 -26.08 -11.04
N LYS A 425 1.75 -26.71 -11.39
CA LYS A 425 1.78 -27.84 -12.34
C LYS A 425 0.93 -28.99 -11.83
N ASP A 426 1.11 -29.38 -10.57
CA ASP A 426 0.36 -30.48 -9.95
C ASP A 426 -1.14 -30.17 -9.87
N PHE A 427 -1.50 -28.92 -9.56
CA PHE A 427 -2.89 -28.47 -9.52
C PHE A 427 -3.53 -28.44 -10.91
N PHE A 428 -2.80 -27.97 -11.93
CA PHE A 428 -3.28 -27.89 -13.32
C PHE A 428 -3.73 -29.24 -13.86
N VAL A 429 -2.99 -30.33 -13.56
CA VAL A 429 -3.32 -31.68 -13.98
C VAL A 429 -4.70 -32.15 -13.47
N THR A 430 -5.19 -31.57 -12.36
CA THR A 430 -6.50 -31.93 -11.79
C THR A 430 -7.70 -31.37 -12.57
N ASN A 431 -7.48 -30.54 -13.59
CA ASN A 431 -8.53 -29.87 -14.39
C ASN A 431 -9.51 -28.97 -13.56
N GLN A 432 -9.27 -28.75 -12.28
CA GLN A 432 -10.17 -27.93 -11.44
C GLN A 432 -10.16 -26.45 -11.84
N VAL A 433 -9.10 -25.99 -12.50
CA VAL A 433 -8.97 -24.62 -13.01
C VAL A 433 -9.99 -24.29 -14.10
N LYS A 434 -10.39 -25.28 -14.91
CA LYS A 434 -11.27 -25.07 -16.08
C LYS A 434 -12.66 -24.49 -15.76
N LYS A 435 -13.09 -24.55 -14.52
CA LYS A 435 -14.37 -23.97 -14.09
C LYS A 435 -14.31 -22.44 -13.88
N TYR A 436 -13.12 -21.87 -13.74
CA TYR A 436 -12.95 -20.43 -13.56
C TYR A 436 -12.75 -19.75 -14.90
N LYS A 437 -13.40 -18.62 -15.10
CA LYS A 437 -13.25 -17.80 -16.31
C LYS A 437 -12.01 -16.92 -16.25
N PHE A 438 -11.58 -16.56 -15.03
CA PHE A 438 -10.48 -15.63 -14.79
C PHE A 438 -9.57 -16.14 -13.67
N LEU A 439 -8.28 -15.97 -13.87
CA LEU A 439 -7.24 -16.30 -12.88
C LEU A 439 -6.48 -15.02 -12.52
N VAL A 440 -6.40 -14.73 -11.25
CA VAL A 440 -5.67 -13.57 -10.73
C VAL A 440 -4.59 -14.06 -9.77
N ASN A 441 -3.35 -14.02 -10.23
CA ASN A 441 -2.22 -14.29 -9.35
C ASN A 441 -1.89 -13.03 -8.55
N ILE A 442 -1.75 -13.17 -7.24
CA ILE A 442 -1.32 -12.11 -6.34
C ILE A 442 0.09 -12.45 -5.90
N ASP A 443 1.02 -11.56 -6.21
CA ASP A 443 2.44 -11.81 -6.03
C ASP A 443 3.17 -10.55 -5.55
N VAL A 444 4.47 -10.62 -5.39
CA VAL A 444 5.34 -9.46 -5.22
C VAL A 444 6.24 -9.32 -6.44
N CYS A 445 6.86 -8.16 -6.60
CA CYS A 445 7.90 -7.96 -7.61
C CYS A 445 9.04 -7.14 -7.03
N ASP A 446 10.27 -7.51 -7.39
CA ASP A 446 11.44 -6.69 -7.09
C ASP A 446 11.36 -5.38 -7.87
N ASP A 447 11.44 -4.27 -7.16
CA ASP A 447 11.37 -2.94 -7.75
C ASP A 447 12.30 -1.97 -7.03
N GLN A 448 13.19 -1.34 -7.78
CA GLN A 448 14.06 -0.28 -7.23
C GLN A 448 13.24 0.91 -6.71
N ASN A 449 12.06 1.13 -7.29
CA ASN A 449 11.11 2.15 -6.86
C ASN A 449 9.97 1.53 -6.03
N TRP A 450 10.30 0.61 -5.13
CA TRP A 450 9.34 -0.10 -4.29
C TRP A 450 8.49 0.83 -3.41
N ASP A 451 8.98 2.01 -3.10
CA ASP A 451 8.34 3.05 -2.29
C ASP A 451 7.50 4.05 -3.12
N ASP A 452 7.35 3.81 -4.41
CA ASP A 452 6.33 4.48 -5.22
C ASP A 452 4.94 3.88 -4.95
N GLU A 453 3.95 4.76 -4.87
CA GLU A 453 2.56 4.32 -4.74
C GLU A 453 2.06 3.68 -6.03
N GLY A 454 1.44 2.53 -5.89
CA GLY A 454 0.77 1.82 -6.99
C GLY A 454 1.12 0.34 -7.08
N ILE A 455 0.24 -0.37 -7.76
CA ILE A 455 0.34 -1.81 -7.99
C ILE A 455 0.98 -2.05 -9.35
N LYS A 456 1.80 -3.08 -9.44
CA LYS A 456 2.36 -3.52 -10.72
C LYS A 456 1.40 -4.52 -11.36
N ILE A 457 0.97 -4.22 -12.58
CA ILE A 457 0.18 -5.13 -13.40
C ILE A 457 1.15 -5.78 -14.39
N ARG A 458 1.39 -7.07 -14.24
CA ARG A 458 2.29 -7.79 -15.13
C ARG A 458 1.63 -7.97 -16.49
N VAL A 459 2.25 -7.46 -17.52
CA VAL A 459 1.77 -7.56 -18.92
C VAL A 459 2.29 -8.84 -19.59
N ALA A 460 3.51 -9.20 -19.27
CA ALA A 460 4.15 -10.44 -19.72
C ALA A 460 5.29 -10.82 -18.76
N ASP A 461 5.68 -12.07 -18.81
CA ASP A 461 6.91 -12.59 -18.23
C ASP A 461 7.78 -13.27 -19.31
N THR A 462 8.83 -13.96 -18.90
CA THR A 462 9.78 -14.59 -19.83
C THR A 462 9.10 -15.58 -20.79
N PHE A 463 7.98 -16.17 -20.40
CA PHE A 463 7.34 -17.27 -21.14
C PHE A 463 5.86 -17.06 -21.45
N THR A 464 5.24 -16.02 -20.90
CA THR A 464 3.79 -15.84 -20.96
C THR A 464 3.44 -14.40 -21.25
N ALA A 465 2.66 -14.16 -22.31
CA ALA A 465 1.97 -12.89 -22.53
C ALA A 465 0.55 -12.99 -21.99
N HIS A 466 0.13 -12.01 -21.21
CA HIS A 466 -1.21 -11.99 -20.65
C HIS A 466 -2.26 -11.58 -21.70
N ASN A 467 -3.52 -12.00 -21.46
CA ASN A 467 -4.61 -11.63 -22.34
C ASN A 467 -4.87 -10.11 -22.26
N ILE A 468 -4.66 -9.41 -23.38
CA ILE A 468 -4.78 -7.94 -23.43
C ILE A 468 -6.21 -7.46 -23.14
N VAL A 469 -7.24 -8.22 -23.49
CA VAL A 469 -8.63 -7.87 -23.21
C VAL A 469 -8.89 -7.92 -21.71
N PHE A 470 -8.36 -8.96 -21.05
CA PHE A 470 -8.46 -9.07 -19.60
C PHE A 470 -7.64 -7.99 -18.89
N TYR A 471 -6.42 -7.73 -19.36
CA TYR A 471 -5.59 -6.62 -18.88
C TYR A 471 -6.35 -5.28 -18.92
N ASN A 472 -6.98 -4.95 -20.05
CA ASN A 472 -7.72 -3.68 -20.17
C ASN A 472 -8.89 -3.59 -19.18
N LYS A 473 -9.62 -4.68 -18.94
CA LYS A 473 -10.67 -4.71 -17.91
C LYS A 473 -10.11 -4.43 -16.51
N ILE A 474 -8.96 -5.00 -16.18
CA ILE A 474 -8.29 -4.75 -14.90
C ILE A 474 -7.86 -3.29 -14.81
N VAL A 475 -7.28 -2.72 -15.86
CA VAL A 475 -6.90 -1.30 -15.92
C VAL A 475 -8.12 -0.39 -15.70
N GLU A 476 -9.27 -0.70 -16.30
CA GLU A 476 -10.51 0.06 -16.07
C GLU A 476 -10.94 0.03 -14.59
N ILE A 477 -10.79 -1.12 -13.91
CA ILE A 477 -11.08 -1.22 -12.46
C ILE A 477 -10.14 -0.31 -11.66
N PHE A 478 -8.84 -0.31 -11.96
CA PHE A 478 -7.88 0.58 -11.29
C PHE A 478 -8.22 2.06 -11.51
N GLN A 479 -8.53 2.44 -12.75
CA GLN A 479 -8.88 3.82 -13.11
C GLN A 479 -10.18 4.27 -12.42
N LYS A 480 -11.22 3.43 -12.45
CA LYS A 480 -12.50 3.69 -11.78
C LYS A 480 -12.31 3.96 -10.28
N ASN A 481 -11.37 3.28 -9.65
CA ASN A 481 -11.10 3.39 -8.22
C ASN A 481 -10.00 4.41 -7.88
N SER A 482 -9.47 5.12 -8.86
CA SER A 482 -8.37 6.10 -8.70
C SER A 482 -7.15 5.52 -7.97
N ILE A 483 -6.88 4.23 -8.19
CA ILE A 483 -5.73 3.54 -7.61
C ILE A 483 -4.57 3.59 -8.60
N PRO A 484 -3.38 4.05 -8.17
CA PRO A 484 -2.20 4.07 -9.02
C PRO A 484 -1.78 2.66 -9.43
N PHE A 485 -1.38 2.52 -10.69
CA PHE A 485 -0.83 1.27 -11.21
C PHE A 485 0.24 1.53 -12.28
N ARG A 486 1.08 0.53 -12.53
CA ARG A 486 2.08 0.57 -13.58
C ARG A 486 2.13 -0.76 -14.33
N PRO A 487 2.27 -0.76 -15.66
CA PRO A 487 2.58 -1.97 -16.40
C PRO A 487 3.97 -2.47 -16.01
N TYR A 488 4.12 -3.80 -15.95
CA TYR A 488 5.36 -4.44 -15.55
C TYR A 488 5.68 -5.64 -16.46
N PHE A 489 6.94 -5.73 -16.88
CA PHE A 489 7.48 -6.86 -17.61
C PHE A 489 8.44 -7.61 -16.70
N GLY A 490 8.05 -8.78 -16.25
CA GLY A 490 8.85 -9.58 -15.32
C GLY A 490 9.86 -10.47 -16.05
N SER A 491 11.04 -10.63 -15.47
CA SER A 491 12.05 -11.60 -15.95
C SER A 491 11.91 -12.99 -15.33
N GLY A 492 11.05 -13.14 -14.31
CA GLY A 492 10.81 -14.41 -13.61
C GLY A 492 9.51 -15.06 -14.03
N TRP A 493 9.26 -16.24 -13.45
CA TRP A 493 8.02 -16.99 -13.61
C TRP A 493 7.05 -16.63 -12.49
N THR A 494 5.76 -16.77 -12.78
CA THR A 494 4.70 -16.68 -11.78
C THR A 494 3.81 -17.91 -11.87
N ASP A 495 3.00 -18.12 -10.86
CA ASP A 495 2.10 -19.27 -10.79
C ASP A 495 1.17 -19.41 -12.00
N ILE A 496 0.81 -18.29 -12.67
CA ILE A 496 -0.03 -18.35 -13.87
C ILE A 496 0.71 -18.76 -15.14
N THR A 497 2.03 -18.84 -15.13
CA THR A 497 2.82 -19.29 -16.28
C THR A 497 2.36 -20.66 -16.81
N ASN A 498 1.83 -21.50 -15.92
CA ASN A 498 1.29 -22.83 -16.29
C ASN A 498 -0.13 -22.78 -16.88
N PHE A 499 -0.80 -21.60 -16.90
CA PHE A 499 -2.19 -21.43 -17.33
C PHE A 499 -2.33 -20.60 -18.62
N GLN A 500 -1.42 -20.76 -19.57
CA GLN A 500 -1.23 -19.92 -20.77
C GLN A 500 -2.48 -19.72 -21.64
N ASN A 501 -3.45 -20.64 -21.63
CA ASN A 501 -4.66 -20.55 -22.46
C ASN A 501 -5.88 -20.00 -21.73
N GLN A 502 -5.68 -19.33 -20.58
CA GLN A 502 -6.76 -18.80 -19.77
C GLN A 502 -6.67 -17.27 -19.66
N ASN A 503 -7.77 -16.65 -19.26
CA ASN A 503 -7.77 -15.23 -18.90
C ASN A 503 -7.06 -15.08 -17.56
N ALA A 504 -5.75 -14.95 -17.58
CA ALA A 504 -4.89 -14.89 -16.41
C ALA A 504 -4.10 -13.60 -16.35
N ILE A 505 -3.89 -13.07 -15.14
CA ILE A 505 -3.10 -11.87 -14.88
C ILE A 505 -2.39 -11.97 -13.54
N THR A 506 -1.23 -11.35 -13.43
CA THR A 506 -0.53 -11.16 -12.14
C THR A 506 -0.59 -9.71 -11.70
N LEU A 507 -1.03 -9.51 -10.46
CA LEU A 507 -1.01 -8.25 -9.75
C LEU A 507 0.06 -8.33 -8.66
N SER A 508 1.02 -7.42 -8.66
CA SER A 508 2.17 -7.51 -7.75
C SER A 508 2.30 -6.28 -6.87
N ILE A 509 2.60 -6.53 -5.58
CA ILE A 509 3.05 -5.49 -4.65
C ILE A 509 4.53 -5.23 -4.92
N PRO A 510 4.94 -3.99 -5.21
CA PRO A 510 6.36 -3.66 -5.31
C PRO A 510 7.06 -3.84 -3.96
N VAL A 511 8.17 -4.55 -3.96
CA VAL A 511 9.01 -4.75 -2.78
C VAL A 511 10.48 -4.47 -3.13
N SER A 512 11.27 -4.07 -2.13
CA SER A 512 12.72 -3.98 -2.29
C SER A 512 13.34 -5.36 -2.06
N LYS A 513 14.18 -5.81 -2.95
CA LYS A 513 15.03 -7.00 -2.77
C LYS A 513 14.27 -8.26 -2.37
N ILE A 514 13.55 -8.85 -3.31
CA ILE A 514 13.00 -10.20 -3.10
C ILE A 514 14.11 -11.22 -2.84
N HIS A 515 13.78 -12.35 -2.22
CA HIS A 515 14.70 -13.48 -1.98
C HIS A 515 15.98 -13.13 -1.16
N SER A 516 15.91 -12.12 -0.32
CA SER A 516 17.06 -11.61 0.46
C SER A 516 16.82 -11.70 1.97
N ASN A 517 17.82 -11.28 2.76
CA ASN A 517 17.69 -11.24 4.22
C ASN A 517 16.69 -10.21 4.73
N SER A 518 16.30 -9.26 3.89
CA SER A 518 15.31 -8.23 4.25
C SER A 518 14.65 -7.61 3.03
N SER A 519 13.38 -7.31 3.13
CA SER A 519 12.61 -6.59 2.12
C SER A 519 11.71 -5.54 2.73
N LEU A 520 11.36 -4.54 1.94
CA LEU A 520 10.49 -3.42 2.29
C LEU A 520 9.35 -3.30 1.29
N SER A 521 8.17 -2.93 1.77
CA SER A 521 7.03 -2.55 0.92
C SER A 521 6.23 -1.41 1.55
N LEU A 522 5.36 -0.77 0.76
CA LEU A 522 4.41 0.22 1.26
C LEU A 522 3.12 -0.44 1.71
N ILE A 523 2.64 -0.08 2.89
CA ILE A 523 1.32 -0.51 3.39
C ILE A 523 0.18 0.01 2.50
N LYS A 524 0.34 1.15 1.85
CA LYS A 524 -0.62 1.67 0.87
C LYS A 524 -0.85 0.69 -0.28
N ASN A 525 0.23 0.15 -0.85
CA ASN A 525 0.16 -0.80 -1.95
C ASN A 525 -0.56 -2.09 -1.53
N PHE A 526 -0.35 -2.54 -0.30
CA PHE A 526 -1.08 -3.67 0.27
C PHE A 526 -2.61 -3.43 0.28
N PHE A 527 -3.06 -2.29 0.79
CA PHE A 527 -4.50 -1.98 0.85
C PHE A 527 -5.11 -1.66 -0.51
N PHE A 528 -4.35 -1.05 -1.41
CA PHE A 528 -4.78 -0.86 -2.80
C PHE A 528 -5.06 -2.21 -3.48
N LEU A 529 -4.15 -3.16 -3.32
CA LEU A 529 -4.33 -4.48 -3.90
C LEU A 529 -5.49 -5.24 -3.25
N LEU A 530 -5.64 -5.14 -1.93
CA LEU A 530 -6.76 -5.73 -1.19
C LEU A 530 -8.11 -5.24 -1.76
N TRP A 531 -8.25 -3.93 -1.98
CA TRP A 531 -9.46 -3.36 -2.58
C TRP A 531 -9.66 -3.81 -4.03
N ILE A 532 -8.62 -3.78 -4.84
CA ILE A 532 -8.69 -4.21 -6.24
C ILE A 532 -9.12 -5.67 -6.36
N CYS A 533 -8.62 -6.56 -5.51
CA CYS A 533 -9.05 -7.95 -5.50
C CYS A 533 -10.55 -8.08 -5.20
N LYS A 534 -11.08 -7.27 -4.26
CA LYS A 534 -12.52 -7.21 -4.00
C LYS A 534 -13.28 -6.72 -5.22
N GLU A 535 -12.87 -5.61 -5.83
CA GLU A 535 -13.53 -5.06 -7.02
C GLU A 535 -13.51 -6.03 -8.22
N ILE A 536 -12.42 -6.76 -8.41
CA ILE A 536 -12.32 -7.82 -9.43
C ILE A 536 -13.34 -8.92 -9.15
N ASN A 537 -13.40 -9.41 -7.90
CA ASN A 537 -14.32 -10.48 -7.52
C ASN A 537 -15.79 -10.08 -7.73
N ASP A 538 -16.13 -8.83 -7.46
CA ASP A 538 -17.50 -8.33 -7.49
C ASP A 538 -17.96 -7.87 -8.89
N ASN A 539 -17.04 -7.39 -9.75
CA ASN A 539 -17.41 -6.63 -10.95
C ASN A 539 -16.85 -7.16 -12.28
N ILE A 540 -16.10 -8.27 -12.31
CA ILE A 540 -15.42 -8.69 -13.55
C ILE A 540 -16.29 -9.53 -14.51
N PHE A 541 -17.58 -9.54 -14.33
CA PHE A 541 -18.52 -10.39 -15.11
C PHE A 541 -18.97 -9.79 -16.42
#